data_2459931abdf51145db57568627371e47
#
_entry.id   2459931abdf51145db57568627371e47
#
_cell.length_a   1.000
_cell.length_b   1.000
_cell.length_c   1.000
_cell.angle_alpha   90.00
_cell.angle_beta   90.00
_cell.angle_gamma   90.00
#
_symmetry.space_group_name_H-M   'P 1'
#
loop_
_entity.id
_entity.type
_entity.pdbx_description
1 polymer ?
#
loop_
_entity_poly.entity_id
_entity_poly.type
_entity_poly.pdbx_seq_one_letter_code
_entity_poly.pdbx_strand_id
1 'polypeptide(L)'
;DAARKAPDSFADLARKNSQDPGSATNGGDLDFFSRGAMVKPFEDAAFAMKKGDISDVVESEFGFHIIKLTDIKAAKQRSFEEMRADIEADLKKQQAQRKFAETAEAFTNGVYEQADSLKPTAERLKLEIRSAANVLRKPGPETRGPLANPKFLNALFSPDAIEKKRNTEAVELAANQLVAGRVTQYTPARTLPFAEVRDLARQRLLAQRGAALAK
;
A
#
# COMPACT_ATOMS: atom_id res chain seq x y z
N ASP A 1 45.81 22.58 -22.48
CA ASP A 1 46.08 23.30 -23.74
C ASP A 1 45.73 22.48 -24.99
N ALA A 2 46.13 21.19 -25.09
CA ALA A 2 45.84 20.36 -26.27
C ALA A 2 44.32 20.22 -26.55
N ALA A 3 43.51 19.96 -25.53
CA ALA A 3 42.07 19.81 -25.66
C ALA A 3 41.38 21.09 -26.14
N ARG A 4 41.84 22.28 -25.70
CA ARG A 4 41.29 23.55 -26.14
C ARG A 4 41.69 23.94 -27.56
N LYS A 5 42.92 23.51 -28.01
CA LYS A 5 43.39 23.75 -29.38
C LYS A 5 42.69 22.88 -30.41
N ALA A 6 42.28 21.69 -30.02
CA ALA A 6 41.60 20.75 -30.89
C ALA A 6 40.40 20.09 -30.13
N PRO A 7 39.29 20.81 -29.94
CA PRO A 7 38.15 20.30 -29.18
C PRO A 7 37.56 19.00 -29.71
N ASP A 8 37.63 18.76 -31.00
CA ASP A 8 37.10 17.54 -31.64
C ASP A 8 37.94 16.30 -31.34
N SER A 9 39.22 16.47 -30.97
CA SER A 9 40.07 15.38 -30.56
C SER A 9 39.99 15.04 -29.05
N PHE A 10 39.09 15.64 -28.31
CA PHE A 10 38.98 15.45 -26.87
C PHE A 10 38.84 13.97 -26.47
N ALA A 11 37.98 13.23 -27.17
CA ALA A 11 37.76 11.80 -26.92
C ALA A 11 39.07 10.97 -27.15
N ASP A 12 39.85 11.30 -28.17
CA ASP A 12 41.13 10.63 -28.44
C ASP A 12 42.16 10.99 -27.39
N LEU A 13 42.19 12.24 -26.97
CA LEU A 13 43.04 12.68 -25.85
C LEU A 13 42.67 11.97 -24.54
N ALA A 14 41.39 11.81 -24.28
CA ALA A 14 40.92 11.07 -23.10
C ALA A 14 41.33 9.59 -23.18
N ARG A 15 41.11 8.91 -24.31
CA ARG A 15 41.55 7.50 -24.48
C ARG A 15 43.05 7.31 -24.24
N LYS A 16 43.87 8.29 -24.63
CA LYS A 16 45.32 8.20 -24.51
C LYS A 16 45.87 8.58 -23.13
N ASN A 17 45.22 9.49 -22.43
CA ASN A 17 45.78 10.14 -21.25
C ASN A 17 44.95 10.02 -19.99
N SER A 18 43.64 9.66 -20.08
CA SER A 18 42.83 9.52 -18.92
C SER A 18 43.17 8.27 -18.10
N GLN A 19 43.21 8.43 -16.79
CA GLN A 19 43.45 7.36 -15.83
C GLN A 19 42.10 6.89 -15.19
N ASP A 20 40.98 7.46 -15.61
CA ASP A 20 39.69 7.00 -15.15
C ASP A 20 39.31 5.66 -15.79
N PRO A 21 39.26 4.54 -15.02
CA PRO A 21 38.99 3.22 -15.58
C PRO A 21 37.57 3.07 -16.11
N GLY A 22 36.67 3.93 -15.66
CA GLY A 22 35.25 3.87 -16.03
C GLY A 22 34.93 4.47 -17.40
N SER A 23 35.62 5.55 -17.78
CA SER A 23 35.30 6.31 -18.99
C SER A 23 36.43 6.43 -20.01
N ALA A 24 37.70 6.21 -19.63
CA ALA A 24 38.86 6.40 -20.52
C ALA A 24 38.71 5.66 -21.86
N THR A 25 38.32 4.40 -21.84
CA THR A 25 38.14 3.56 -23.04
C THR A 25 37.01 4.07 -23.95
N ASN A 26 36.01 4.74 -23.37
CA ASN A 26 34.90 5.37 -24.10
C ASN A 26 35.15 6.85 -24.44
N GLY A 27 36.46 7.28 -24.43
CA GLY A 27 36.81 8.66 -24.75
C GLY A 27 36.44 9.69 -23.68
N GLY A 28 36.28 9.23 -22.43
CA GLY A 28 35.90 10.08 -21.29
C GLY A 28 34.42 10.43 -21.23
N ASP A 29 33.60 9.73 -22.00
CA ASP A 29 32.11 9.97 -21.98
C ASP A 29 31.51 9.43 -20.71
N LEU A 30 30.85 10.33 -19.96
CA LEU A 30 30.17 10.06 -18.69
C LEU A 30 28.64 10.05 -18.85
N ASP A 31 28.16 10.18 -20.12
CA ASP A 31 26.73 10.34 -20.40
C ASP A 31 26.13 11.55 -19.66
N PHE A 32 24.79 11.65 -19.65
CA PHE A 32 24.09 12.68 -18.91
C PHE A 32 23.97 12.32 -17.44
N PHE A 33 24.34 13.22 -16.58
CA PHE A 33 24.20 13.07 -15.15
C PHE A 33 23.48 14.25 -14.51
N SER A 34 22.81 14.00 -13.39
CA SER A 34 22.13 15.01 -12.59
C SER A 34 23.01 15.48 -11.43
N ARG A 35 22.63 16.59 -10.79
CA ARG A 35 23.27 17.02 -9.54
C ARG A 35 23.18 15.91 -8.47
N GLY A 36 24.28 15.76 -7.72
CA GLY A 36 24.43 14.72 -6.70
C GLY A 36 24.98 13.39 -7.22
N ALA A 37 25.24 13.27 -8.52
CA ALA A 37 25.80 12.05 -9.10
C ALA A 37 27.33 12.02 -9.14
N MET A 38 27.98 13.19 -9.13
CA MET A 38 29.43 13.33 -9.20
C MET A 38 29.97 14.03 -7.95
N VAL A 39 31.29 13.94 -7.72
CA VAL A 39 31.93 14.69 -6.64
C VAL A 39 31.77 16.19 -6.83
N LYS A 40 31.57 16.88 -5.74
CA LYS A 40 31.13 18.28 -5.75
C LYS A 40 32.01 19.22 -6.61
N PRO A 41 33.36 19.20 -6.57
CA PRO A 41 34.16 20.07 -7.40
C PRO A 41 33.96 19.83 -8.91
N PHE A 42 33.84 18.56 -9.33
CA PHE A 42 33.55 18.19 -10.70
C PHE A 42 32.18 18.65 -11.16
N GLU A 43 31.17 18.39 -10.32
CA GLU A 43 29.77 18.78 -10.57
C GLU A 43 29.64 20.30 -10.70
N ASP A 44 30.16 21.05 -9.73
CA ASP A 44 30.09 22.51 -9.72
C ASP A 44 30.71 23.09 -10.99
N ALA A 45 31.87 22.58 -11.42
CA ALA A 45 32.52 23.00 -12.66
C ALA A 45 31.66 22.65 -13.88
N ALA A 46 31.19 21.41 -14.01
CA ALA A 46 30.39 20.98 -15.15
C ALA A 46 29.08 21.77 -15.29
N PHE A 47 28.39 22.01 -14.18
CA PHE A 47 27.13 22.76 -14.19
C PHE A 47 27.25 24.27 -14.31
N ALA A 48 28.47 24.83 -14.21
CA ALA A 48 28.76 26.23 -14.48
C ALA A 48 29.12 26.48 -15.97
N MET A 49 29.39 25.43 -16.72
CA MET A 49 29.82 25.52 -18.13
C MET A 49 28.64 25.66 -19.09
N LYS A 50 28.97 26.14 -20.30
CA LYS A 50 28.04 26.14 -21.45
C LYS A 50 28.35 24.97 -22.37
N LYS A 51 27.37 24.54 -23.15
CA LYS A 51 27.56 23.51 -24.17
C LYS A 51 28.74 23.86 -25.09
N GLY A 52 29.67 22.94 -25.24
CA GLY A 52 30.90 23.08 -26.03
C GLY A 52 32.11 23.57 -25.25
N ASP A 53 31.94 24.07 -24.03
CA ASP A 53 33.02 24.56 -23.21
C ASP A 53 33.99 23.43 -22.78
N ILE A 54 35.24 23.79 -22.56
CA ILE A 54 36.27 22.97 -21.94
C ILE A 54 36.75 23.68 -20.69
N SER A 55 36.66 23.01 -19.52
CA SER A 55 37.03 23.56 -18.23
C SER A 55 38.54 23.89 -18.12
N ASP A 56 38.88 24.67 -17.12
CA ASP A 56 40.20 24.63 -16.52
C ASP A 56 40.45 23.31 -15.81
N VAL A 57 41.64 23.13 -15.24
CA VAL A 57 41.91 21.96 -14.42
C VAL A 57 41.10 22.04 -13.16
N VAL A 58 40.26 21.01 -12.95
CA VAL A 58 39.42 20.86 -11.76
C VAL A 58 40.03 19.82 -10.85
N GLU A 59 40.34 20.19 -9.61
CA GLU A 59 40.86 19.27 -8.60
C GLU A 59 39.74 18.64 -7.80
N SER A 60 39.82 17.33 -7.56
CA SER A 60 38.92 16.58 -6.70
C SER A 60 39.70 15.54 -5.89
N GLU A 61 39.00 14.82 -5.02
CA GLU A 61 39.59 13.67 -4.29
C GLU A 61 40.06 12.52 -5.19
N PHE A 62 39.63 12.48 -6.46
CA PHE A 62 40.02 11.49 -7.46
C PHE A 62 41.15 11.99 -8.40
N GLY A 63 41.65 13.21 -8.16
CA GLY A 63 42.74 13.80 -8.95
C GLY A 63 42.32 15.01 -9.75
N PHE A 64 43.01 15.26 -10.86
CA PHE A 64 42.80 16.43 -11.72
C PHE A 64 42.01 16.07 -12.96
N HIS A 65 40.98 16.87 -13.24
CA HIS A 65 40.05 16.64 -14.33
C HIS A 65 40.06 17.80 -15.32
N ILE A 66 39.90 17.49 -16.60
CA ILE A 66 39.52 18.43 -17.65
C ILE A 66 38.18 17.99 -18.20
N ILE A 67 37.22 18.86 -18.14
CA ILE A 67 35.81 18.54 -18.47
C ILE A 67 35.46 19.22 -19.78
N LYS A 68 34.84 18.50 -20.73
CA LYS A 68 34.22 19.07 -21.92
C LYS A 68 32.71 18.86 -21.77
N LEU A 69 31.93 19.94 -21.79
CA LEU A 69 30.49 19.85 -21.76
C LEU A 69 29.91 19.66 -23.17
N THR A 70 29.51 18.45 -23.49
CA THR A 70 29.08 18.08 -24.83
C THR A 70 27.63 18.47 -25.10
N ASP A 71 26.77 18.33 -24.10
CA ASP A 71 25.37 18.74 -24.20
C ASP A 71 24.74 19.05 -22.84
N ILE A 72 23.61 19.75 -22.86
CA ILE A 72 22.80 20.08 -21.68
C ILE A 72 21.38 19.61 -21.93
N LYS A 73 20.94 18.64 -21.14
CA LYS A 73 19.55 18.22 -21.13
C LYS A 73 18.80 19.03 -20.07
N ALA A 74 18.05 20.02 -20.49
CA ALA A 74 17.23 20.76 -19.55
C ALA A 74 16.25 19.81 -18.85
N ALA A 75 16.12 19.94 -17.53
CA ALA A 75 15.08 19.24 -16.79
C ALA A 75 13.73 19.71 -17.35
N LYS A 76 12.94 18.77 -17.88
CA LYS A 76 11.58 19.06 -18.31
C LYS A 76 10.74 19.30 -17.07
N GLN A 77 10.63 20.57 -16.66
CA GLN A 77 9.69 20.94 -15.61
C GLN A 77 8.28 20.79 -16.18
N ARG A 78 7.52 19.85 -15.60
CA ARG A 78 6.09 19.74 -15.90
C ARG A 78 5.40 20.99 -15.35
N SER A 79 4.56 21.62 -16.17
CA SER A 79 3.78 22.75 -15.72
C SER A 79 2.76 22.36 -14.66
N PHE A 80 2.26 23.34 -13.90
CA PHE A 80 1.18 23.10 -12.94
C PHE A 80 -0.06 22.50 -13.63
N GLU A 81 -0.40 22.95 -14.82
CA GLU A 81 -1.56 22.43 -15.56
C GLU A 81 -1.37 20.96 -15.95
N GLU A 82 -0.15 20.55 -16.33
CA GLU A 82 0.17 19.14 -16.61
C GLU A 82 0.12 18.26 -15.38
N MET A 83 0.36 18.80 -14.19
CA MET A 83 0.37 18.08 -12.92
C MET A 83 -0.92 18.23 -12.13
N ARG A 84 -1.80 19.13 -12.51
CA ARG A 84 -3.01 19.49 -11.75
C ARG A 84 -3.87 18.28 -11.42
N ALA A 85 -4.14 17.42 -12.40
CA ALA A 85 -4.98 16.25 -12.19
C ALA A 85 -4.34 15.26 -11.20
N ASP A 86 -3.04 15.05 -11.30
CA ASP A 86 -2.29 14.17 -10.39
C ASP A 86 -2.30 14.73 -8.96
N ILE A 87 -2.06 16.04 -8.82
CA ILE A 87 -2.07 16.73 -7.52
C ILE A 87 -3.47 16.71 -6.90
N GLU A 88 -4.53 16.97 -7.68
CA GLU A 88 -5.90 16.89 -7.19
C GLU A 88 -6.26 15.48 -6.72
N ALA A 89 -5.84 14.43 -7.45
CA ALA A 89 -6.05 13.04 -7.06
C ALA A 89 -5.34 12.71 -5.75
N ASP A 90 -4.09 13.12 -5.62
CA ASP A 90 -3.30 12.89 -4.40
C ASP A 90 -3.88 13.64 -3.20
N LEU A 91 -4.28 14.89 -3.36
CA LEU A 91 -4.93 15.66 -2.30
C LEU A 91 -6.24 15.03 -1.86
N LYS A 92 -7.09 14.59 -2.80
CA LYS A 92 -8.34 13.89 -2.49
C LYS A 92 -8.08 12.60 -1.73
N LYS A 93 -7.06 11.85 -2.13
CA LYS A 93 -6.66 10.61 -1.44
C LYS A 93 -6.19 10.88 -0.02
N GLN A 94 -5.34 11.89 0.19
CA GLN A 94 -4.87 12.28 1.52
C GLN A 94 -6.01 12.74 2.42
N GLN A 95 -6.91 13.58 1.89
CA GLN A 95 -8.10 14.04 2.63
C GLN A 95 -9.03 12.88 2.99
N ALA A 96 -9.24 11.92 2.08
CA ALA A 96 -10.06 10.73 2.35
C ALA A 96 -9.44 9.85 3.43
N GLN A 97 -8.12 9.63 3.39
CA GLN A 97 -7.39 8.86 4.41
C GLN A 97 -7.48 9.53 5.79
N ARG A 98 -7.28 10.85 5.85
CA ARG A 98 -7.39 11.60 7.11
C ARG A 98 -8.81 11.51 7.66
N LYS A 99 -9.82 11.75 6.83
CA LYS A 99 -11.23 11.66 7.24
C LYS A 99 -11.60 10.25 7.67
N PHE A 100 -11.08 9.23 7.02
CA PHE A 100 -11.27 7.85 7.44
C PHE A 100 -10.66 7.61 8.82
N ALA A 101 -9.42 8.03 9.07
CA ALA A 101 -8.76 7.85 10.37
C ALA A 101 -9.55 8.50 11.52
N GLU A 102 -9.97 9.75 11.33
CA GLU A 102 -10.81 10.49 12.31
C GLU A 102 -12.16 9.78 12.56
N THR A 103 -12.79 9.28 11.49
CA THR A 103 -14.07 8.57 11.60
C THR A 103 -13.91 7.19 12.22
N ALA A 104 -12.83 6.48 11.91
CA ALA A 104 -12.48 5.18 12.47
C ALA A 104 -12.24 5.24 13.97
N GLU A 105 -11.52 6.28 14.43
CA GLU A 105 -11.32 6.54 15.85
C GLU A 105 -12.67 6.84 16.56
N ALA A 106 -13.46 7.75 15.99
CA ALA A 106 -14.78 8.09 16.53
C ALA A 106 -15.74 6.88 16.53
N PHE A 107 -15.64 5.99 15.55
CA PHE A 107 -16.40 4.74 15.50
C PHE A 107 -15.95 3.78 16.60
N THR A 108 -14.64 3.54 16.71
CA THR A 108 -14.08 2.62 17.71
C THR A 108 -14.43 3.06 19.12
N ASN A 109 -14.22 4.33 19.45
CA ASN A 109 -14.56 4.87 20.76
C ASN A 109 -16.06 4.80 21.00
N GLY A 110 -16.89 5.16 20.02
CA GLY A 110 -18.33 5.16 20.17
C GLY A 110 -18.95 3.78 20.39
N VAL A 111 -18.48 2.73 19.72
CA VAL A 111 -18.99 1.36 19.93
C VAL A 111 -18.51 0.77 21.26
N TYR A 112 -17.36 1.21 21.75
CA TYR A 112 -16.81 0.79 23.04
C TYR A 112 -17.52 1.47 24.22
N GLU A 113 -17.63 2.80 24.21
CA GLU A 113 -18.24 3.60 25.27
C GLU A 113 -19.74 3.30 25.43
N GLN A 114 -20.43 3.11 24.31
CA GLN A 114 -21.87 2.81 24.29
C GLN A 114 -22.11 1.32 24.02
N ALA A 115 -21.56 0.50 24.90
CA ALA A 115 -21.49 -0.94 24.72
C ALA A 115 -22.84 -1.66 24.60
N ASP A 116 -23.95 -1.02 24.94
CA ASP A 116 -25.30 -1.58 24.95
C ASP A 116 -26.15 -1.23 23.71
N SER A 117 -25.65 -0.34 22.85
CA SER A 117 -26.34 0.06 21.62
C SER A 117 -25.39 0.52 20.53
N LEU A 118 -25.66 0.15 19.28
CA LEU A 118 -24.97 0.69 18.09
C LEU A 118 -25.61 1.98 17.57
N LYS A 119 -26.87 2.26 17.99
CA LYS A 119 -27.67 3.32 17.40
C LYS A 119 -27.08 4.72 17.55
N PRO A 120 -26.60 5.15 18.73
CA PRO A 120 -26.06 6.51 18.87
C PRO A 120 -24.80 6.74 18.04
N THR A 121 -23.91 5.74 17.96
CA THR A 121 -22.69 5.83 17.13
C THR A 121 -23.06 5.84 15.64
N ALA A 122 -24.03 5.03 15.22
CA ALA A 122 -24.48 5.00 13.83
C ALA A 122 -25.13 6.33 13.42
N GLU A 123 -25.98 6.92 14.27
CA GLU A 123 -26.61 8.22 14.01
C GLU A 123 -25.56 9.35 13.94
N ARG A 124 -24.63 9.40 14.89
CA ARG A 124 -23.55 10.41 14.92
C ARG A 124 -22.68 10.35 13.67
N LEU A 125 -22.32 9.17 13.21
CA LEU A 125 -21.45 8.96 12.07
C LEU A 125 -22.19 8.76 10.74
N LYS A 126 -23.52 8.85 10.76
CA LYS A 126 -24.41 8.64 9.59
C LYS A 126 -24.19 7.27 8.93
N LEU A 127 -24.06 6.23 9.75
CA LEU A 127 -23.86 4.86 9.30
C LEU A 127 -25.20 4.10 9.31
N GLU A 128 -25.34 3.14 8.41
CA GLU A 128 -26.48 2.25 8.34
C GLU A 128 -26.30 1.05 9.27
N ILE A 129 -27.31 0.76 10.10
CA ILE A 129 -27.38 -0.48 10.87
C ILE A 129 -28.12 -1.52 10.05
N ARG A 130 -27.45 -2.65 9.79
CA ARG A 130 -28.03 -3.79 9.09
C ARG A 130 -28.26 -4.94 10.06
N SER A 131 -29.36 -5.64 9.89
CA SER A 131 -29.68 -6.82 10.68
C SER A 131 -29.53 -8.09 9.87
N ALA A 132 -29.06 -9.15 10.53
CA ALA A 132 -28.93 -10.47 9.95
C ALA A 132 -29.48 -11.52 10.93
N ALA A 133 -30.21 -12.49 10.41
CA ALA A 133 -30.71 -13.62 11.18
C ALA A 133 -29.94 -14.91 10.85
N ASN A 134 -29.99 -15.89 11.73
CA ASN A 134 -29.42 -17.23 11.55
C ASN A 134 -27.91 -17.19 11.27
N VAL A 135 -27.21 -16.28 11.90
CA VAL A 135 -25.72 -16.19 11.78
C VAL A 135 -25.09 -17.38 12.50
N LEU A 136 -24.29 -18.13 11.78
CA LEU A 136 -23.58 -19.29 12.31
C LEU A 136 -22.15 -18.93 12.71
N ARG A 137 -21.62 -19.61 13.73
CA ARG A 137 -20.21 -19.45 14.16
C ARG A 137 -19.20 -19.78 13.04
N LYS A 138 -19.54 -20.73 12.18
CA LYS A 138 -18.79 -21.03 10.96
C LYS A 138 -19.62 -20.58 9.76
N PRO A 139 -19.09 -19.71 8.90
CA PRO A 139 -19.85 -19.22 7.75
C PRO A 139 -20.08 -20.36 6.76
N GLY A 140 -21.27 -20.39 6.16
CA GLY A 140 -21.57 -21.28 5.05
C GLY A 140 -20.93 -20.78 3.74
N PRO A 141 -20.90 -21.61 2.69
CA PRO A 141 -20.30 -21.27 1.40
C PRO A 141 -20.95 -20.06 0.72
N GLU A 142 -22.21 -19.79 1.02
CA GLU A 142 -22.99 -18.67 0.47
C GLU A 142 -22.86 -17.37 1.30
N THR A 143 -22.22 -17.42 2.47
CA THR A 143 -22.08 -16.23 3.34
C THR A 143 -21.14 -15.22 2.67
N ARG A 144 -21.56 -13.96 2.63
CA ARG A 144 -20.81 -12.85 2.02
C ARG A 144 -20.66 -11.69 2.99
N GLY A 145 -19.73 -10.79 2.68
CA GLY A 145 -19.51 -9.55 3.44
C GLY A 145 -18.92 -9.80 4.84
N PRO A 146 -19.22 -8.92 5.81
CA PRO A 146 -18.65 -8.98 7.16
C PRO A 146 -18.86 -10.32 7.87
N LEU A 147 -20.01 -10.95 7.65
CA LEU A 147 -20.37 -12.23 8.28
C LEU A 147 -19.61 -13.43 7.70
N ALA A 148 -18.88 -13.28 6.61
CA ALA A 148 -17.96 -14.28 6.10
C ALA A 148 -16.57 -14.20 6.76
N ASN A 149 -16.27 -13.12 7.50
CA ASN A 149 -14.97 -12.91 8.11
C ASN A 149 -14.86 -13.60 9.47
N PRO A 150 -13.90 -14.53 9.65
CA PRO A 150 -13.73 -15.26 10.91
C PRO A 150 -13.44 -14.38 12.13
N LYS A 151 -12.69 -13.27 11.95
CA LYS A 151 -12.40 -12.35 13.05
C LYS A 151 -13.68 -11.71 13.59
N PHE A 152 -14.55 -11.26 12.70
CA PHE A 152 -15.81 -10.66 13.10
C PHE A 152 -16.76 -11.67 13.73
N LEU A 153 -16.87 -12.88 13.18
CA LEU A 153 -17.65 -13.95 13.78
C LEU A 153 -17.13 -14.31 15.18
N ASN A 154 -15.81 -14.40 15.36
CA ASN A 154 -15.25 -14.66 16.68
C ASN A 154 -15.62 -13.56 17.68
N ALA A 155 -15.61 -12.30 17.28
CA ALA A 155 -16.05 -11.19 18.12
C ALA A 155 -17.56 -11.28 18.46
N LEU A 156 -18.44 -11.58 17.48
CA LEU A 156 -19.86 -11.76 17.68
C LEU A 156 -20.19 -12.92 18.63
N PHE A 157 -19.43 -14.01 18.55
CA PHE A 157 -19.64 -15.20 19.39
C PHE A 157 -18.75 -15.20 20.66
N SER A 158 -18.20 -14.05 21.04
CA SER A 158 -17.50 -13.89 22.32
C SER A 158 -18.45 -13.92 23.52
N PRO A 159 -17.98 -14.27 24.72
CA PRO A 159 -18.80 -14.21 25.93
C PRO A 159 -19.37 -12.82 26.19
N ASP A 160 -18.60 -11.77 25.93
CA ASP A 160 -19.03 -10.38 26.12
C ASP A 160 -20.20 -10.01 25.19
N ALA A 161 -20.16 -10.46 23.94
CA ALA A 161 -21.24 -10.19 22.99
C ALA A 161 -22.49 -11.04 23.28
N ILE A 162 -22.33 -12.32 23.66
CA ILE A 162 -23.44 -13.24 23.85
C ILE A 162 -24.08 -13.11 25.24
N GLU A 163 -23.26 -13.17 26.31
CA GLU A 163 -23.76 -13.24 27.69
C GLU A 163 -24.04 -11.84 28.23
N LYS A 164 -23.07 -10.92 28.09
CA LYS A 164 -23.17 -9.54 28.54
C LYS A 164 -23.95 -8.64 27.58
N LYS A 165 -24.29 -9.16 26.39
CA LYS A 165 -24.99 -8.43 25.32
C LYS A 165 -24.34 -7.07 25.00
N ARG A 166 -23.04 -7.02 25.00
CA ARG A 166 -22.29 -5.84 24.62
C ARG A 166 -22.06 -5.79 23.11
N ASN A 167 -21.81 -4.61 22.59
CA ASN A 167 -21.30 -4.49 21.23
C ASN A 167 -19.94 -5.20 21.12
N THR A 168 -19.64 -5.72 19.95
CA THR A 168 -18.24 -6.14 19.67
C THR A 168 -17.36 -4.90 19.63
N GLU A 169 -16.08 -5.08 19.87
CA GLU A 169 -15.11 -4.08 19.47
C GLU A 169 -15.15 -3.83 17.97
N ALA A 170 -14.60 -2.71 17.52
CA ALA A 170 -14.42 -2.44 16.10
C ALA A 170 -13.41 -3.43 15.51
N VAL A 171 -13.86 -4.23 14.57
CA VAL A 171 -13.04 -5.27 13.91
C VAL A 171 -12.64 -4.79 12.52
N GLU A 172 -11.36 -4.78 12.24
CA GLU A 172 -10.86 -4.49 10.89
C GLU A 172 -11.01 -5.73 10.00
N LEU A 173 -11.78 -5.59 8.92
CA LEU A 173 -12.00 -6.66 7.93
C LEU A 173 -10.97 -6.59 6.79
N ALA A 174 -10.63 -5.40 6.38
CA ALA A 174 -9.66 -5.07 5.35
C ALA A 174 -9.18 -3.62 5.55
N ALA A 175 -8.18 -3.20 4.80
CA ALA A 175 -7.72 -1.81 4.82
C ALA A 175 -8.89 -0.83 4.63
N ASN A 176 -9.01 0.13 5.54
CA ASN A 176 -10.08 1.13 5.56
C ASN A 176 -11.51 0.57 5.70
N GLN A 177 -11.66 -0.59 6.31
CA GLN A 177 -12.96 -1.21 6.54
C GLN A 177 -13.07 -1.74 7.97
N LEU A 178 -13.89 -1.05 8.79
CA LEU A 178 -14.22 -1.43 10.15
C LEU A 178 -15.66 -1.90 10.24
N VAL A 179 -15.91 -2.83 11.13
CA VAL A 179 -17.25 -3.31 11.46
C VAL A 179 -17.37 -3.53 12.97
N ALA A 180 -18.54 -3.26 13.51
CA ALA A 180 -18.93 -3.67 14.84
C ALA A 180 -20.32 -4.32 14.77
N GLY A 181 -20.60 -5.20 15.70
CA GLY A 181 -21.86 -5.92 15.75
C GLY A 181 -22.43 -6.03 17.16
N ARG A 182 -23.71 -6.31 17.24
CA ARG A 182 -24.43 -6.58 18.48
C ARG A 182 -25.32 -7.80 18.32
N VAL A 183 -25.17 -8.73 19.24
CA VAL A 183 -26.05 -9.91 19.31
C VAL A 183 -27.31 -9.55 20.08
N THR A 184 -28.43 -9.51 19.39
CA THR A 184 -29.75 -9.25 20.01
C THR A 184 -30.41 -10.52 20.53
N GLN A 185 -30.21 -11.63 19.80
CA GLN A 185 -30.76 -12.94 20.17
C GLN A 185 -29.70 -14.01 19.94
N TYR A 186 -29.54 -14.92 20.88
CA TYR A 186 -28.60 -16.05 20.79
C TYR A 186 -29.39 -17.34 21.13
N THR A 187 -29.20 -18.33 20.26
CA THR A 187 -29.72 -19.69 20.50
C THR A 187 -28.51 -20.62 20.70
N PRO A 188 -28.32 -21.16 21.90
CA PRO A 188 -27.19 -22.06 22.16
C PRO A 188 -27.30 -23.37 21.35
N ALA A 189 -26.16 -23.96 21.04
CA ALA A 189 -26.15 -25.28 20.43
C ALA A 189 -26.81 -26.29 21.36
N ARG A 190 -27.73 -27.07 20.82
CA ARG A 190 -28.41 -28.15 21.55
C ARG A 190 -28.28 -29.45 20.77
N THR A 191 -28.25 -30.55 21.49
CA THR A 191 -28.40 -31.86 20.87
C THR A 191 -29.87 -32.01 20.47
N LEU A 192 -30.11 -32.23 19.19
CA LEU A 192 -31.44 -32.43 18.70
C LEU A 192 -31.94 -33.83 19.09
N PRO A 193 -33.20 -33.97 19.55
CA PRO A 193 -33.79 -35.26 19.77
C PRO A 193 -33.77 -36.12 18.51
N PHE A 194 -33.63 -37.45 18.65
CA PHE A 194 -33.58 -38.36 17.49
C PHE A 194 -34.75 -38.19 16.57
N ALA A 195 -35.95 -37.93 17.10
CA ALA A 195 -37.12 -37.70 16.30
C ALA A 195 -36.99 -36.54 15.28
N GLU A 196 -36.27 -35.46 15.65
CA GLU A 196 -36.06 -34.29 14.79
C GLU A 196 -34.99 -34.54 13.72
N VAL A 197 -34.07 -35.50 13.93
CA VAL A 197 -32.94 -35.77 13.04
C VAL A 197 -33.00 -37.13 12.34
N ARG A 198 -34.02 -37.91 12.58
CA ARG A 198 -34.22 -39.29 12.10
C ARG A 198 -33.98 -39.42 10.59
N ASP A 199 -34.60 -38.55 9.80
CA ASP A 199 -34.54 -38.63 8.34
C ASP A 199 -33.15 -38.21 7.84
N LEU A 200 -32.56 -37.19 8.44
CA LEU A 200 -31.18 -36.77 8.13
C LEU A 200 -30.14 -37.86 8.48
N ALA A 201 -30.33 -38.50 9.65
CA ALA A 201 -29.50 -39.62 10.09
C ALA A 201 -29.60 -40.81 9.13
N ARG A 202 -30.81 -41.15 8.70
CA ARG A 202 -31.08 -42.19 7.72
C ARG A 202 -30.43 -41.91 6.37
N GLN A 203 -30.58 -40.70 5.85
CA GLN A 203 -29.94 -40.29 4.58
C GLN A 203 -28.41 -40.39 4.64
N ARG A 204 -27.80 -39.88 5.74
CA ARG A 204 -26.36 -39.98 5.93
C ARG A 204 -25.86 -41.42 6.03
N LEU A 205 -26.59 -42.26 6.76
CA LEU A 205 -26.26 -43.68 6.87
C LEU A 205 -26.36 -44.40 5.53
N LEU A 206 -27.40 -44.15 4.76
CA LEU A 206 -27.57 -44.72 3.41
C LEU A 206 -26.44 -44.28 2.46
N ALA A 207 -26.10 -42.98 2.46
CA ALA A 207 -24.98 -42.47 1.68
C ALA A 207 -23.64 -43.11 2.07
N GLN A 208 -23.37 -43.23 3.38
CA GLN A 208 -22.16 -43.87 3.89
C GLN A 208 -22.07 -45.36 3.51
N ARG A 209 -23.20 -46.11 3.67
CA ARG A 209 -23.26 -47.52 3.27
C ARG A 209 -23.15 -47.71 1.78
N GLY A 210 -23.80 -46.86 0.96
CA GLY A 210 -23.66 -46.87 -0.47
C GLY A 210 -22.24 -46.65 -0.95
N ALA A 211 -21.56 -45.67 -0.37
CA ALA A 211 -20.14 -45.40 -0.67
C ALA A 211 -19.20 -46.55 -0.25
N ALA A 212 -19.54 -47.28 0.83
CA ALA A 212 -18.77 -48.42 1.28
C ALA A 212 -18.97 -49.67 0.39
N LEU A 213 -20.14 -49.84 -0.19
CA LEU A 213 -20.46 -50.93 -1.10
C LEU A 213 -19.95 -50.69 -2.56
N ALA A 214 -19.67 -49.46 -2.92
CA ALA A 214 -19.16 -49.05 -4.21
C ALA A 214 -17.62 -49.15 -4.33
N LYS A 215 -16.91 -49.47 -3.25
CA LYS A 215 -15.47 -49.78 -3.19
C LYS A 215 -15.22 -51.29 -3.26
#